data_1e8e5a40b7a17921c827809be1d6ef48
#
_entry.id   1e8e5a40b7a17921c827809be1d6ef48
#
_cell.length_a   1.000
_cell.length_b   1.000
_cell.length_c   1.000
_cell.angle_alpha   90.00
_cell.angle_beta   90.00
_cell.angle_gamma   90.00
#
_symmetry.space_group_name_H-M   'P 1'
#
loop_
_entity.id
_entity.type
_entity.pdbx_description
1 polymer ?
#
loop_
_entity_poly.entity_id
_entity_poly.type
_entity_poly.pdbx_seq_one_letter_code
_entity_poly.pdbx_strand_id
1 'polypeptide(L)'
;MSLAETIKREALALGFDAVGISRIDESRTKFDVRSSEFSENLEPRTSFTRLLYDRLAEWLQRGYHGTMAWMTRDPARRSDPQLVLPGCRSMISVGMNYYTDNRANEQPGMGRIARYAWGKDYHLVMSQRLAQLEAKIVALAPGVTTKAYTDTGAIMEKAWAQQAGIGWIGKHSNLVSSDCGSWLLLGEILTTLDLTADEPATDLCGSCTLCIQACPTGAIVEPYVVDARLCISYLTIELRGGRETIPDDLASQMGNRIFGCDDCLDVCPFNLRADATNEPAFVPTPLTLAPNLDHLAQISEENFKTTFKESPVKRAKRSGLLRNVGIAQENHRRQTGGRAS
;
A
#
# COMPACT_ATOMS: atom_id res chain seq x y z
N MET A 1 33.55 6.07 1.17
CA MET A 1 32.12 5.73 1.14
C MET A 1 31.43 6.67 2.09
N SER A 2 30.39 7.39 1.65
CA SER A 2 29.62 8.29 2.50
C SER A 2 28.78 7.49 3.51
N LEU A 3 28.31 8.17 4.57
CA LEU A 3 27.40 7.55 5.54
C LEU A 3 26.10 7.09 4.87
N ALA A 4 25.57 7.87 3.93
CA ALA A 4 24.39 7.52 3.13
C ALA A 4 24.59 6.22 2.33
N GLU A 5 25.71 6.09 1.62
CA GLU A 5 26.03 4.85 0.89
C GLU A 5 26.22 3.65 1.82
N THR A 6 26.81 3.86 2.99
CA THR A 6 26.95 2.80 3.99
C THR A 6 25.58 2.31 4.48
N ILE A 7 24.69 3.23 4.84
CA ILE A 7 23.33 2.91 5.29
C ILE A 7 22.55 2.14 4.19
N LYS A 8 22.62 2.59 2.94
CA LYS A 8 21.97 1.89 1.81
C LYS A 8 22.49 0.47 1.67
N ARG A 9 23.81 0.27 1.72
CA ARG A 9 24.38 -1.07 1.63
C ARG A 9 23.91 -1.96 2.78
N GLU A 10 23.85 -1.44 4.00
CA GLU A 10 23.35 -2.18 5.17
C GLU A 10 21.87 -2.55 5.01
N ALA A 11 21.04 -1.67 4.44
CA ALA A 11 19.65 -1.96 4.14
C ALA A 11 19.52 -3.12 3.13
N LEU A 12 20.26 -3.06 2.02
CA LEU A 12 20.28 -4.14 1.01
C LEU A 12 20.79 -5.46 1.61
N ALA A 13 21.82 -5.42 2.46
CA ALA A 13 22.35 -6.60 3.15
C ALA A 13 21.35 -7.21 4.15
N LEU A 14 20.39 -6.43 4.67
CA LEU A 14 19.29 -6.92 5.49
C LEU A 14 18.13 -7.49 4.64
N GLY A 15 18.25 -7.49 3.31
CA GLY A 15 17.27 -8.07 2.39
C GLY A 15 16.11 -7.13 2.04
N PHE A 16 16.30 -5.80 2.11
CA PHE A 16 15.44 -4.89 1.39
C PHE A 16 15.82 -4.89 -0.10
N ASP A 17 14.83 -4.83 -0.98
CA ASP A 17 15.03 -4.85 -2.42
C ASP A 17 15.26 -3.45 -3.00
N ALA A 18 14.80 -2.42 -2.29
CA ALA A 18 14.99 -1.03 -2.65
C ALA A 18 15.31 -0.19 -1.42
N VAL A 19 16.14 0.85 -1.60
CA VAL A 19 16.46 1.82 -0.56
C VAL A 19 16.81 3.15 -1.19
N GLY A 20 16.27 4.22 -0.61
CA GLY A 20 16.55 5.58 -1.01
C GLY A 20 16.48 6.54 0.17
N ILE A 21 17.04 7.72 -0.01
CA ILE A 21 17.11 8.76 1.03
C ILE A 21 16.48 10.03 0.46
N SER A 22 15.52 10.57 1.18
CA SER A 22 14.99 11.90 0.92
C SER A 22 15.39 12.88 2.04
N ARG A 23 15.61 14.14 1.67
CA ARG A 23 15.88 15.21 2.63
C ARG A 23 14.58 15.86 3.07
N ILE A 24 14.47 16.14 4.36
CA ILE A 24 13.38 16.91 4.92
C ILE A 24 13.80 18.39 4.86
N ASP A 25 13.56 19.02 3.71
CA ASP A 25 13.94 20.40 3.43
C ASP A 25 12.77 21.11 2.73
N GLU A 26 12.43 22.30 3.22
CA GLU A 26 11.35 23.11 2.67
C GLU A 26 11.62 23.62 1.24
N SER A 27 12.89 23.56 0.77
CA SER A 27 13.30 24.11 -0.52
C SER A 27 13.20 23.13 -1.71
N ARG A 28 13.07 21.83 -1.50
CA ARG A 28 13.00 20.83 -2.59
C ARG A 28 11.57 20.52 -3.01
N THR A 29 11.02 21.35 -3.86
CA THR A 29 9.75 21.10 -4.56
C THR A 29 9.97 20.78 -6.04
N LYS A 30 10.62 19.66 -6.34
CA LYS A 30 10.54 19.08 -7.70
C LYS A 30 9.49 17.97 -7.70
N PHE A 31 8.24 18.35 -7.58
CA PHE A 31 7.11 17.49 -7.85
C PHE A 31 6.39 18.05 -9.08
N ASP A 32 6.79 17.60 -10.27
CA ASP A 32 6.04 17.87 -11.49
C ASP A 32 4.87 16.87 -11.55
N VAL A 33 3.80 17.20 -10.85
CA VAL A 33 2.52 16.54 -11.08
C VAL A 33 1.85 17.32 -12.19
N ARG A 34 1.94 16.81 -13.40
CA ARG A 34 1.06 17.22 -14.50
C ARG A 34 -0.35 16.79 -14.17
N SER A 35 -0.95 17.44 -13.17
CA SER A 35 -2.38 17.33 -12.88
C SER A 35 -3.12 18.36 -13.72
N SER A 36 -4.10 17.88 -14.44
CA SER A 36 -5.23 18.65 -14.91
C SER A 36 -5.58 19.80 -13.93
N GLU A 37 -5.50 21.02 -14.39
CA GLU A 37 -6.23 22.21 -13.91
C GLU A 37 -6.33 22.41 -12.39
N PHE A 38 -5.22 22.50 -11.66
CA PHE A 38 -5.20 23.17 -10.36
C PHE A 38 -4.41 24.49 -10.48
N SER A 39 -5.21 25.55 -10.42
CA SER A 39 -4.91 26.99 -10.41
C SER A 39 -3.45 27.40 -10.60
N GLU A 40 -3.21 28.17 -11.64
CA GLU A 40 -1.98 28.90 -12.01
C GLU A 40 -1.43 29.86 -10.91
N ASN A 41 -1.97 29.81 -9.68
CA ASN A 41 -1.66 30.72 -8.58
C ASN A 41 -0.96 30.04 -7.38
N LEU A 42 -0.38 28.85 -7.53
CA LEU A 42 0.50 28.30 -6.50
C LEU A 42 1.84 29.04 -6.57
N GLU A 43 2.07 29.92 -5.60
CA GLU A 43 3.34 30.61 -5.45
C GLU A 43 4.52 29.60 -5.47
N PRO A 44 5.66 29.93 -6.08
CA PRO A 44 6.80 29.00 -6.27
C PRO A 44 7.51 28.55 -4.97
N ARG A 45 6.93 28.81 -3.81
CA ARG A 45 7.48 28.56 -2.47
C ARG A 45 6.68 27.57 -1.63
N THR A 46 5.79 26.78 -2.22
CA THR A 46 5.03 25.80 -1.43
C THR A 46 5.95 24.63 -1.09
N SER A 47 6.22 24.41 0.19
CA SER A 47 7.02 23.26 0.65
C SER A 47 6.34 21.93 0.25
N PHE A 48 7.12 20.88 0.04
CA PHE A 48 6.59 19.55 -0.28
C PHE A 48 5.59 19.07 0.79
N THR A 49 5.87 19.33 2.06
CA THR A 49 4.98 19.01 3.18
C THR A 49 3.64 19.76 3.06
N ARG A 50 3.65 21.01 2.61
CA ARG A 50 2.42 21.77 2.36
C ARG A 50 1.58 21.16 1.23
N LEU A 51 2.22 20.77 0.13
CA LEU A 51 1.54 20.09 -0.97
C LEU A 51 0.88 18.78 -0.50
N LEU A 52 1.59 17.99 0.32
CA LEU A 52 1.03 16.75 0.88
C LEU A 52 -0.19 17.03 1.76
N TYR A 53 -0.10 18.06 2.60
CA TYR A 53 -1.21 18.48 3.45
C TYR A 53 -2.44 18.91 2.64
N ASP A 54 -2.26 19.75 1.63
CA ASP A 54 -3.36 20.31 0.83
C ASP A 54 -4.09 19.18 0.07
N ARG A 55 -3.35 18.24 -0.52
CA ARG A 55 -3.93 17.06 -1.19
C ARG A 55 -4.68 16.16 -0.24
N LEU A 56 -4.12 15.90 0.94
CA LEU A 56 -4.81 15.09 1.96
C LEU A 56 -6.09 15.81 2.42
N ALA A 57 -6.02 17.12 2.71
CA ALA A 57 -7.16 17.91 3.15
C ALA A 57 -8.29 17.89 2.11
N GLU A 58 -7.96 18.07 0.84
CA GLU A 58 -8.94 17.98 -0.26
C GLU A 58 -9.58 16.59 -0.34
N TRP A 59 -8.78 15.52 -0.30
CA TRP A 59 -9.28 14.15 -0.34
C TRP A 59 -10.21 13.83 0.85
N LEU A 60 -9.86 14.31 2.04
CA LEU A 60 -10.69 14.21 3.24
C LEU A 60 -11.99 15.01 3.11
N GLN A 61 -11.93 16.24 2.55
CA GLN A 61 -13.09 17.09 2.34
C GLN A 61 -14.08 16.46 1.35
N ARG A 62 -13.60 15.75 0.33
CA ARG A 62 -14.44 14.98 -0.60
C ARG A 62 -15.07 13.73 0.06
N GLY A 63 -14.71 13.41 1.30
CA GLY A 63 -15.17 12.23 2.03
C GLY A 63 -14.66 10.91 1.47
N TYR A 64 -13.61 10.92 0.65
CA TYR A 64 -13.06 9.76 -0.03
C TYR A 64 -12.40 8.73 0.91
N HIS A 65 -12.14 9.12 2.15
CA HIS A 65 -11.62 8.23 3.21
C HIS A 65 -12.67 7.24 3.77
N GLY A 66 -13.96 7.43 3.43
CA GLY A 66 -15.03 6.58 3.96
C GLY A 66 -15.07 6.60 5.50
N THR A 67 -15.07 5.42 6.13
CA THR A 67 -15.10 5.26 7.59
C THR A 67 -13.73 5.23 8.26
N MET A 68 -12.65 5.50 7.52
CA MET A 68 -11.27 5.50 8.05
C MET A 68 -10.98 6.75 8.88
N ALA A 69 -11.66 6.90 10.03
CA ALA A 69 -11.54 8.06 10.92
C ALA A 69 -10.08 8.33 11.39
N TRP A 70 -9.20 7.34 11.34
CA TRP A 70 -7.79 7.51 11.66
C TRP A 70 -7.05 8.40 10.64
N MET A 71 -7.57 8.55 9.42
CA MET A 71 -7.02 9.47 8.40
C MET A 71 -7.27 10.94 8.76
N THR A 72 -8.35 11.22 9.49
CA THR A 72 -8.76 12.60 9.84
C THR A 72 -8.13 13.15 11.12
N ARG A 73 -7.47 12.27 11.93
CA ARG A 73 -7.04 12.64 13.29
C ARG A 73 -6.00 13.75 13.34
N ASP A 74 -5.03 13.73 12.46
CA ASP A 74 -3.95 14.71 12.41
C ASP A 74 -3.34 14.76 11.00
N PRO A 75 -3.98 15.46 10.06
CA PRO A 75 -3.48 15.59 8.69
C PRO A 75 -2.12 16.31 8.62
N ALA A 76 -1.89 17.29 9.49
CA ALA A 76 -0.62 18.03 9.54
C ALA A 76 0.54 17.10 9.90
N ARG A 77 0.37 16.31 10.97
CA ARG A 77 1.40 15.35 11.41
C ARG A 77 1.67 14.29 10.33
N ARG A 78 0.65 13.88 9.58
CA ARG A 78 0.80 12.90 8.50
C ARG A 78 1.58 13.45 7.32
N SER A 79 1.52 14.77 7.11
CA SER A 79 2.18 15.46 6.00
C SER A 79 3.59 15.94 6.34
N ASP A 80 3.88 16.20 7.62
CA ASP A 80 5.14 16.77 8.06
C ASP A 80 5.92 15.84 9.01
N PRO A 81 7.03 15.23 8.55
CA PRO A 81 7.90 14.39 9.36
C PRO A 81 8.46 15.06 10.61
N GLN A 82 8.62 16.38 10.62
CA GLN A 82 9.09 17.12 11.78
C GLN A 82 8.10 17.08 12.96
N LEU A 83 6.80 16.94 12.67
CA LEU A 83 5.77 16.75 13.70
C LEU A 83 5.74 15.30 14.25
N VAL A 84 6.40 14.38 13.56
CA VAL A 84 6.56 12.98 13.99
C VAL A 84 7.84 12.76 14.76
N LEU A 85 8.96 13.31 14.26
CA LEU A 85 10.28 13.32 14.87
C LEU A 85 10.83 14.73 14.82
N PRO A 86 10.76 15.51 15.91
CA PRO A 86 11.38 16.84 15.98
C PRO A 86 12.87 16.78 15.63
N GLY A 87 13.33 17.69 14.77
CA GLY A 87 14.71 17.70 14.29
C GLY A 87 15.00 16.68 13.18
N CYS A 88 13.97 16.06 12.60
CA CYS A 88 14.12 15.17 11.45
C CYS A 88 14.72 15.93 10.26
N ARG A 89 15.84 15.42 9.71
CA ARG A 89 16.54 16.04 8.57
C ARG A 89 16.56 15.16 7.33
N SER A 90 16.43 13.86 7.51
CA SER A 90 16.36 12.91 6.40
C SER A 90 15.37 11.78 6.70
N MET A 91 14.83 11.20 5.63
CA MET A 91 14.03 9.98 5.69
C MET A 91 14.69 8.93 4.80
N ILE A 92 14.90 7.75 5.37
CA ILE A 92 15.40 6.58 4.67
C ILE A 92 14.16 5.73 4.35
N SER A 93 13.79 5.68 3.08
CA SER A 93 12.70 4.82 2.60
C SER A 93 13.28 3.50 2.11
N VAL A 94 12.63 2.40 2.44
CA VAL A 94 12.99 1.05 2.00
C VAL A 94 11.80 0.33 1.38
N GLY A 95 12.06 -0.59 0.46
CA GLY A 95 11.04 -1.41 -0.17
C GLY A 95 11.41 -2.89 -0.08
N MET A 96 10.41 -3.74 0.16
CA MET A 96 10.53 -5.19 0.04
C MET A 96 9.57 -5.70 -1.01
N ASN A 97 10.08 -6.43 -1.98
CA ASN A 97 9.29 -7.08 -3.01
C ASN A 97 8.49 -8.26 -2.42
N TYR A 98 7.18 -8.31 -2.73
CA TYR A 98 6.30 -9.42 -2.32
C TYR A 98 5.71 -10.21 -3.50
N TYR A 99 6.15 -9.90 -4.70
CA TYR A 99 5.69 -10.63 -5.89
C TYR A 99 6.13 -12.09 -5.84
N THR A 100 5.23 -12.98 -6.24
CA THR A 100 5.53 -14.41 -6.48
C THR A 100 4.91 -14.81 -7.82
N ASP A 101 5.53 -15.79 -8.50
CA ASP A 101 5.01 -16.33 -9.77
C ASP A 101 3.74 -17.16 -9.61
N ASN A 102 3.29 -17.35 -8.37
CA ASN A 102 2.07 -18.07 -8.08
C ASN A 102 0.84 -17.32 -8.61
N ARG A 103 -0.19 -18.09 -8.97
CA ARG A 103 -1.49 -17.56 -9.40
C ARG A 103 -2.58 -18.02 -8.46
N ALA A 104 -3.52 -17.13 -8.14
CA ALA A 104 -4.72 -17.50 -7.42
C ALA A 104 -5.53 -18.53 -8.23
N ASN A 105 -6.15 -19.47 -7.53
CA ASN A 105 -7.09 -20.38 -8.15
C ASN A 105 -8.42 -19.65 -8.37
N GLU A 106 -8.80 -19.44 -9.62
CA GLU A 106 -10.02 -18.74 -10.02
C GLU A 106 -11.18 -19.69 -10.37
N GLN A 107 -11.07 -20.97 -10.00
CA GLN A 107 -12.17 -21.91 -10.23
C GLN A 107 -13.44 -21.51 -9.46
N PRO A 108 -14.62 -21.92 -9.94
CA PRO A 108 -15.87 -21.72 -9.24
C PRO A 108 -15.82 -22.19 -7.78
N GLY A 109 -16.35 -21.40 -6.85
CA GLY A 109 -16.32 -21.71 -5.43
C GLY A 109 -15.02 -21.29 -4.70
N MET A 110 -14.05 -20.73 -5.41
CA MET A 110 -12.84 -20.14 -4.80
C MET A 110 -12.95 -18.64 -4.66
N GLY A 111 -12.53 -18.11 -3.52
CA GLY A 111 -12.37 -16.68 -3.29
C GLY A 111 -11.02 -16.17 -3.80
N ARG A 112 -10.83 -14.85 -3.79
CA ARG A 112 -9.56 -14.20 -4.13
C ARG A 112 -9.08 -13.32 -2.97
N ILE A 113 -7.83 -13.51 -2.59
CA ILE A 113 -7.09 -12.71 -1.61
C ILE A 113 -6.00 -11.95 -2.35
N ALA A 114 -5.80 -10.67 -2.05
CA ALA A 114 -4.73 -9.87 -2.64
C ALA A 114 -3.33 -10.44 -2.31
N ARG A 115 -2.40 -10.33 -3.26
CA ARG A 115 -1.05 -10.95 -3.21
C ARG A 115 -0.28 -10.61 -1.95
N TYR A 116 -0.33 -9.36 -1.48
CA TYR A 116 0.41 -8.93 -0.29
C TYR A 116 0.00 -9.69 0.99
N ALA A 117 -1.17 -10.34 0.97
CA ALA A 117 -1.71 -11.10 2.08
C ALA A 117 -1.62 -12.63 1.88
N TRP A 118 -0.87 -13.10 0.89
CA TRP A 118 -0.71 -14.54 0.63
C TRP A 118 0.22 -15.23 1.61
N GLY A 119 1.27 -14.54 2.05
CA GLY A 119 2.24 -15.01 3.02
C GLY A 119 2.00 -14.50 4.43
N LYS A 120 3.09 -14.42 5.17
CA LYS A 120 3.13 -13.90 6.53
C LYS A 120 2.82 -12.39 6.56
N ASP A 121 2.30 -11.93 7.69
CA ASP A 121 2.04 -10.51 7.92
C ASP A 121 3.34 -9.69 7.77
N TYR A 122 3.37 -8.87 6.73
CA TYR A 122 4.53 -8.08 6.37
C TYR A 122 4.95 -7.10 7.46
N HIS A 123 4.02 -6.63 8.29
CA HIS A 123 4.36 -5.77 9.42
C HIS A 123 5.39 -6.44 10.35
N LEU A 124 5.30 -7.76 10.56
CA LEU A 124 6.23 -8.50 11.40
C LEU A 124 7.62 -8.56 10.74
N VAL A 125 7.67 -8.85 9.43
CA VAL A 125 8.91 -8.98 8.68
C VAL A 125 9.62 -7.63 8.55
N MET A 126 8.87 -6.61 8.09
CA MET A 126 9.38 -5.25 7.91
C MET A 126 9.87 -4.63 9.22
N SER A 127 9.06 -4.70 10.29
CA SER A 127 9.42 -4.11 11.59
C SER A 127 10.69 -4.74 12.17
N GLN A 128 10.88 -6.05 12.02
CA GLN A 128 12.10 -6.72 12.47
C GLN A 128 13.33 -6.20 11.72
N ARG A 129 13.25 -6.07 10.40
CA ARG A 129 14.37 -5.59 9.57
C ARG A 129 14.65 -4.11 9.77
N LEU A 130 13.59 -3.30 9.90
CA LEU A 130 13.72 -1.88 10.21
C LEU A 130 14.43 -1.66 11.56
N ALA A 131 14.08 -2.44 12.60
CA ALA A 131 14.76 -2.35 13.89
C ALA A 131 16.25 -2.74 13.79
N GLN A 132 16.60 -3.72 12.96
CA GLN A 132 18.00 -4.07 12.71
C GLN A 132 18.73 -2.94 11.96
N LEU A 133 18.10 -2.30 11.00
CA LEU A 133 18.68 -1.17 10.28
C LEU A 133 18.85 0.05 11.20
N GLU A 134 17.85 0.35 12.03
CA GLU A 134 17.98 1.42 13.05
C GLU A 134 19.17 1.18 13.97
N ALA A 135 19.34 -0.04 14.48
CA ALA A 135 20.48 -0.38 15.34
C ALA A 135 21.83 -0.15 14.64
N LYS A 136 21.93 -0.49 13.35
CA LYS A 136 23.13 -0.23 12.54
C LYS A 136 23.37 1.27 12.34
N ILE A 137 22.31 2.05 12.06
CA ILE A 137 22.41 3.51 11.91
C ILE A 137 22.90 4.17 13.21
N VAL A 138 22.35 3.77 14.36
CA VAL A 138 22.77 4.28 15.66
C VAL A 138 24.23 3.91 15.95
N ALA A 139 24.67 2.72 15.58
CA ALA A 139 26.08 2.31 15.75
C ALA A 139 27.03 3.10 14.83
N LEU A 140 26.60 3.45 13.62
CA LEU A 140 27.38 4.26 12.67
C LEU A 140 27.45 5.74 13.04
N ALA A 141 26.43 6.25 13.73
CA ALA A 141 26.32 7.66 14.12
C ALA A 141 25.79 7.80 15.56
N PRO A 142 26.65 7.62 16.57
CA PRO A 142 26.23 7.73 17.96
C PRO A 142 25.61 9.11 18.30
N GLY A 143 24.49 9.07 19.02
CA GLY A 143 23.73 10.28 19.39
C GLY A 143 22.64 10.67 18.37
N VAL A 144 22.48 9.96 17.28
CA VAL A 144 21.36 10.16 16.36
C VAL A 144 20.04 9.71 16.99
N THR A 145 18.96 10.41 16.62
CA THR A 145 17.60 9.94 16.90
C THR A 145 16.99 9.40 15.64
N THR A 146 16.38 8.22 15.73
CA THR A 146 15.68 7.54 14.64
C THR A 146 14.27 7.16 15.05
N LYS A 147 13.40 6.94 14.07
CA LYS A 147 12.05 6.44 14.28
C LYS A 147 11.58 5.69 13.04
N ALA A 148 11.37 4.38 13.19
CA ALA A 148 10.96 3.51 12.09
C ALA A 148 9.45 3.27 12.05
N TYR A 149 8.91 3.12 10.84
CA TYR A 149 7.53 2.74 10.58
C TYR A 149 7.41 1.84 9.37
N THR A 150 6.34 1.07 9.34
CA THR A 150 5.78 0.42 8.16
C THR A 150 4.27 0.43 8.31
N ASP A 151 3.55 1.11 7.41
CA ASP A 151 2.09 1.24 7.33
C ASP A 151 1.39 1.86 8.56
N THR A 152 1.93 1.68 9.76
CA THR A 152 1.27 2.10 11.02
C THR A 152 1.60 3.52 11.46
N GLY A 153 2.52 4.20 10.78
CA GLY A 153 2.96 5.56 11.10
C GLY A 153 2.03 6.66 10.56
N ALA A 154 2.12 7.85 11.15
CA ALA A 154 1.53 9.05 10.57
C ALA A 154 2.47 9.64 9.51
N ILE A 155 2.77 8.86 8.46
CA ILE A 155 3.68 9.21 7.36
C ILE A 155 3.02 8.86 6.03
N MET A 156 3.25 9.67 5.01
CA MET A 156 2.85 9.40 3.63
C MET A 156 3.97 8.64 2.90
N GLU A 157 4.14 7.37 3.22
CA GLU A 157 5.25 6.49 2.79
C GLU A 157 5.51 6.58 1.29
N LYS A 158 4.47 6.44 0.46
CA LYS A 158 4.61 6.46 -1.01
C LYS A 158 5.18 7.78 -1.53
N ALA A 159 4.79 8.90 -0.93
CA ALA A 159 5.26 10.22 -1.34
C ALA A 159 6.74 10.41 -0.99
N TRP A 160 7.17 9.95 0.18
CA TRP A 160 8.56 10.01 0.59
C TRP A 160 9.43 8.99 -0.14
N ALA A 161 8.92 7.79 -0.44
CA ALA A 161 9.60 6.82 -1.30
C ALA A 161 9.83 7.36 -2.71
N GLN A 162 8.89 8.17 -3.25
CA GLN A 162 9.10 8.86 -4.51
C GLN A 162 10.19 9.94 -4.41
N GLN A 163 10.22 10.72 -3.34
CA GLN A 163 11.30 11.70 -3.09
C GLN A 163 12.66 11.03 -2.87
N ALA A 164 12.67 9.80 -2.41
CA ALA A 164 13.86 8.98 -2.23
C ALA A 164 14.29 8.21 -3.50
N GLY A 165 13.60 8.39 -4.63
CA GLY A 165 13.98 7.77 -5.90
C GLY A 165 13.62 6.28 -6.05
N ILE A 166 12.88 5.67 -5.10
CA ILE A 166 12.52 4.24 -5.16
C ILE A 166 11.55 3.94 -6.31
N GLY A 167 10.67 4.88 -6.61
CA GLY A 167 9.65 4.78 -7.65
C GLY A 167 8.72 5.98 -7.61
N TRP A 168 7.72 6.02 -8.45
CA TRP A 168 6.74 7.11 -8.53
C TRP A 168 5.36 6.65 -8.10
N ILE A 169 4.52 7.56 -7.64
CA ILE A 169 3.10 7.27 -7.39
C ILE A 169 2.42 7.13 -8.75
N GLY A 170 1.93 5.93 -9.06
CA GLY A 170 1.21 5.65 -10.30
C GLY A 170 -0.23 6.17 -10.27
N LYS A 171 -0.91 6.20 -11.45
CA LYS A 171 -2.30 6.63 -11.58
C LYS A 171 -3.28 5.82 -10.71
N HIS A 172 -2.90 4.62 -10.25
CA HIS A 172 -3.66 3.81 -9.28
C HIS A 172 -3.33 4.13 -7.80
N SER A 173 -2.60 5.21 -7.53
CA SER A 173 -2.20 5.68 -6.19
C SER A 173 -1.29 4.74 -5.40
N ASN A 174 -0.71 3.71 -6.01
CA ASN A 174 0.36 2.92 -5.41
C ASN A 174 1.71 3.35 -5.99
N LEU A 175 2.80 3.07 -5.24
CA LEU A 175 4.14 3.27 -5.74
C LEU A 175 4.41 2.30 -6.90
N VAL A 176 5.11 2.76 -7.93
CA VAL A 176 5.59 1.96 -9.06
C VAL A 176 7.09 2.12 -9.14
N SER A 177 7.83 1.04 -9.04
CA SER A 177 9.26 0.98 -9.30
C SER A 177 9.51 0.47 -10.71
N SER A 178 10.60 0.93 -11.36
CA SER A 178 11.04 0.38 -12.65
C SER A 178 11.45 -1.08 -12.56
N ASP A 179 11.95 -1.50 -11.39
CA ASP A 179 12.55 -2.82 -11.18
C ASP A 179 11.55 -3.83 -10.57
N CYS A 180 10.77 -3.39 -9.59
CA CYS A 180 9.85 -4.25 -8.84
C CYS A 180 8.36 -4.01 -9.19
N GLY A 181 8.06 -3.12 -10.14
CA GLY A 181 6.67 -2.72 -10.39
C GLY A 181 6.02 -2.12 -9.15
N SER A 182 4.75 -2.45 -8.91
CA SER A 182 4.01 -1.99 -7.73
C SER A 182 3.98 -3.03 -6.58
N TRP A 183 4.81 -4.06 -6.66
CA TRP A 183 4.82 -5.16 -5.70
C TRP A 183 5.78 -4.89 -4.53
N LEU A 184 5.82 -3.65 -4.05
CA LEU A 184 6.68 -3.21 -2.94
C LEU A 184 5.87 -2.91 -1.68
N LEU A 185 6.28 -3.51 -0.58
CA LEU A 185 5.94 -3.11 0.78
C LEU A 185 6.93 -2.06 1.22
N LEU A 186 6.45 -0.97 1.80
CA LEU A 186 7.29 0.18 2.17
C LEU A 186 7.56 0.23 3.67
N GLY A 187 8.69 0.81 4.02
CA GLY A 187 9.04 1.18 5.37
C GLY A 187 9.93 2.41 5.38
N GLU A 188 9.89 3.18 6.45
CA GLU A 188 10.63 4.42 6.62
C GLU A 188 11.37 4.45 7.94
N ILE A 189 12.57 5.05 7.90
CA ILE A 189 13.30 5.49 9.10
C ILE A 189 13.50 7.00 9.00
N LEU A 190 12.78 7.73 9.85
CA LEU A 190 13.03 9.15 10.09
C LEU A 190 14.31 9.29 10.90
N THR A 191 15.16 10.27 10.57
CA THR A 191 16.42 10.47 11.28
C THR A 191 16.80 11.94 11.40
N THR A 192 17.49 12.28 12.50
CA THR A 192 18.09 13.60 12.69
C THR A 192 19.42 13.77 11.93
N LEU A 193 19.90 12.73 11.24
CA LEU A 193 21.07 12.83 10.36
C LEU A 193 20.77 13.67 9.14
N ASP A 194 21.74 14.49 8.75
CA ASP A 194 21.74 15.19 7.47
C ASP A 194 22.44 14.32 6.43
N LEU A 195 21.67 13.50 5.73
CA LEU A 195 22.18 12.56 4.75
C LEU A 195 22.09 13.15 3.34
N THR A 196 23.03 12.76 2.47
CA THR A 196 22.92 13.06 1.04
C THR A 196 21.68 12.37 0.48
N ALA A 197 20.77 13.18 -0.07
CA ALA A 197 19.52 12.67 -0.65
C ALA A 197 19.75 12.14 -2.08
N ASP A 198 18.88 11.21 -2.46
CA ASP A 198 18.74 10.76 -3.85
C ASP A 198 17.88 11.73 -4.66
N GLU A 199 17.91 11.58 -5.97
CA GLU A 199 17.02 12.33 -6.86
C GLU A 199 15.61 11.71 -6.83
N PRO A 200 14.55 12.52 -6.80
CA PRO A 200 13.18 12.01 -6.87
C PRO A 200 12.91 11.22 -8.17
N ALA A 201 12.12 10.15 -8.03
CA ALA A 201 11.71 9.37 -9.19
C ALA A 201 10.74 10.14 -10.08
N THR A 202 10.95 10.04 -11.39
CA THR A 202 10.09 10.64 -12.40
C THR A 202 8.88 9.75 -12.68
N ASP A 203 7.70 10.33 -12.86
CA ASP A 203 6.51 9.60 -13.27
C ASP A 203 6.63 9.08 -14.71
N LEU A 204 6.52 7.78 -14.87
CA LEU A 204 6.57 7.09 -16.16
C LEU A 204 5.21 6.55 -16.63
N CYS A 205 4.10 6.90 -15.96
CA CYS A 205 2.74 6.47 -16.37
C CYS A 205 2.34 7.00 -17.76
N GLY A 206 2.85 8.17 -18.16
CA GLY A 206 2.56 8.78 -19.46
C GLY A 206 1.06 8.82 -19.79
N SER A 207 0.68 8.40 -21.00
CA SER A 207 -0.72 8.33 -21.43
C SER A 207 -1.46 7.05 -21.02
N CYS A 208 -0.80 6.09 -20.36
CA CYS A 208 -1.41 4.81 -19.96
C CYS A 208 -2.57 5.02 -18.98
N THR A 209 -3.69 4.30 -19.20
CA THR A 209 -4.90 4.32 -18.34
C THR A 209 -5.40 2.92 -18.00
N LEU A 210 -4.60 1.88 -18.19
CA LEU A 210 -5.03 0.47 -17.99
C LEU A 210 -5.56 0.20 -16.57
N CYS A 211 -4.91 0.74 -15.55
CA CYS A 211 -5.36 0.57 -14.16
C CYS A 211 -6.72 1.23 -13.89
N ILE A 212 -7.00 2.37 -14.53
CA ILE A 212 -8.30 3.07 -14.41
C ILE A 212 -9.38 2.22 -15.06
N GLN A 213 -9.13 1.70 -16.27
CA GLN A 213 -10.07 0.87 -17.02
C GLN A 213 -10.32 -0.49 -16.35
N ALA A 214 -9.31 -1.07 -15.69
CA ALA A 214 -9.41 -2.36 -15.02
C ALA A 214 -10.11 -2.31 -13.66
N CYS A 215 -10.32 -1.11 -13.08
CA CYS A 215 -10.97 -0.99 -11.79
C CYS A 215 -12.46 -1.36 -11.88
N PRO A 216 -12.92 -2.48 -11.28
CA PRO A 216 -14.29 -2.97 -11.49
C PRO A 216 -15.36 -2.01 -10.99
N THR A 217 -15.04 -1.19 -9.99
CA THR A 217 -15.96 -0.29 -9.30
C THR A 217 -15.74 1.19 -9.68
N GLY A 218 -14.79 1.47 -10.57
CA GLY A 218 -14.43 2.85 -10.90
C GLY A 218 -13.85 3.66 -9.73
N ALA A 219 -13.23 2.97 -8.75
CA ALA A 219 -12.68 3.62 -7.57
C ALA A 219 -11.53 4.61 -7.87
N ILE A 220 -10.83 4.45 -8.99
CA ILE A 220 -9.84 5.42 -9.47
C ILE A 220 -10.60 6.50 -10.23
N VAL A 221 -11.13 7.49 -9.51
CA VAL A 221 -12.05 8.51 -10.04
C VAL A 221 -11.35 9.52 -10.95
N GLU A 222 -10.08 9.74 -10.72
CA GLU A 222 -9.16 10.56 -11.50
C GLU A 222 -7.77 9.93 -11.46
N PRO A 223 -6.88 10.19 -12.41
CA PRO A 223 -5.48 9.78 -12.29
C PRO A 223 -4.90 10.20 -10.93
N TYR A 224 -4.31 9.26 -10.20
CA TYR A 224 -3.69 9.43 -8.86
C TYR A 224 -4.70 9.63 -7.71
N VAL A 225 -6.01 9.63 -7.96
CA VAL A 225 -7.04 9.84 -6.94
C VAL A 225 -7.96 8.63 -6.83
N VAL A 226 -8.02 8.04 -5.63
CA VAL A 226 -8.88 6.91 -5.31
C VAL A 226 -9.96 7.34 -4.34
N ASP A 227 -11.23 7.11 -4.69
CA ASP A 227 -12.33 7.13 -3.72
C ASP A 227 -12.35 5.77 -2.99
N ALA A 228 -11.91 5.76 -1.73
CA ALA A 228 -11.84 4.52 -0.97
C ALA A 228 -13.22 3.86 -0.80
N ARG A 229 -14.31 4.64 -0.78
CA ARG A 229 -15.67 4.11 -0.62
C ARG A 229 -16.08 3.15 -1.74
N LEU A 230 -15.47 3.30 -2.91
CA LEU A 230 -15.67 2.44 -4.08
C LEU A 230 -14.61 1.34 -4.18
N CYS A 231 -13.46 1.49 -3.51
CA CYS A 231 -12.35 0.55 -3.66
C CYS A 231 -12.62 -0.78 -2.96
N ILE A 232 -12.52 -1.90 -3.70
CA ILE A 232 -12.74 -3.25 -3.16
C ILE A 232 -11.79 -3.55 -2.00
N SER A 233 -10.56 -3.03 -2.01
CA SER A 233 -9.65 -3.18 -0.87
C SER A 233 -10.22 -2.55 0.39
N TYR A 234 -10.76 -1.33 0.32
CA TYR A 234 -11.44 -0.69 1.45
C TYR A 234 -12.68 -1.48 1.88
N LEU A 235 -13.54 -1.87 0.93
CA LEU A 235 -14.77 -2.60 1.23
C LEU A 235 -14.51 -3.92 1.95
N THR A 236 -13.44 -4.61 1.59
CA THR A 236 -13.11 -5.93 2.14
C THR A 236 -12.26 -5.89 3.40
N ILE A 237 -11.50 -4.82 3.64
CA ILE A 237 -10.52 -4.74 4.73
C ILE A 237 -10.95 -3.77 5.82
N GLU A 238 -11.33 -2.51 5.45
CA GLU A 238 -11.53 -1.42 6.39
C GLU A 238 -12.99 -1.18 6.76
N LEU A 239 -13.92 -1.38 5.82
CA LEU A 239 -15.35 -1.16 6.06
C LEU A 239 -15.87 -2.16 7.10
N ARG A 240 -16.48 -1.64 8.17
CA ARG A 240 -17.12 -2.43 9.21
C ARG A 240 -18.63 -2.53 8.97
N GLY A 241 -19.27 -3.50 9.59
CA GLY A 241 -20.70 -3.76 9.46
C GLY A 241 -21.00 -5.04 8.68
N GLY A 242 -22.29 -5.34 8.53
CA GLY A 242 -22.77 -6.51 7.83
C GLY A 242 -22.93 -6.30 6.31
N ARG A 243 -23.67 -7.22 5.67
CA ARG A 243 -23.91 -7.19 4.21
C ARG A 243 -24.61 -5.90 3.77
N GLU A 244 -25.46 -5.35 4.60
CA GLU A 244 -26.26 -4.13 4.38
C GLU A 244 -25.40 -2.87 4.23
N THR A 245 -24.13 -2.90 4.66
CA THR A 245 -23.23 -1.76 4.54
C THR A 245 -22.61 -1.61 3.13
N ILE A 246 -22.76 -2.61 2.29
CA ILE A 246 -22.25 -2.61 0.91
C ILE A 246 -23.44 -2.62 -0.05
N PRO A 247 -23.64 -1.57 -0.86
CA PRO A 247 -24.68 -1.51 -1.88
C PRO A 247 -24.62 -2.71 -2.87
N ASP A 248 -25.74 -3.13 -3.39
CA ASP A 248 -25.85 -4.35 -4.23
C ASP A 248 -25.06 -4.26 -5.54
N ASP A 249 -24.98 -3.08 -6.13
CA ASP A 249 -24.18 -2.80 -7.30
C ASP A 249 -22.67 -2.97 -7.01
N LEU A 250 -22.17 -2.41 -5.92
CA LEU A 250 -20.78 -2.61 -5.50
C LEU A 250 -20.51 -4.06 -5.12
N ALA A 251 -21.43 -4.70 -4.39
CA ALA A 251 -21.30 -6.11 -4.02
C ALA A 251 -21.17 -7.02 -5.24
N SER A 252 -21.95 -6.76 -6.28
CA SER A 252 -21.87 -7.53 -7.55
C SER A 252 -20.51 -7.34 -8.25
N GLN A 253 -19.96 -6.12 -8.23
CA GLN A 253 -18.66 -5.77 -8.83
C GLN A 253 -17.47 -6.32 -8.04
N MET A 254 -17.63 -6.65 -6.75
CA MET A 254 -16.58 -7.31 -5.96
C MET A 254 -16.21 -8.70 -6.52
N GLY A 255 -17.12 -9.36 -7.25
CA GLY A 255 -16.86 -10.69 -7.79
C GLY A 255 -16.58 -11.71 -6.67
N ASN A 256 -15.45 -12.41 -6.78
CA ASN A 256 -14.99 -13.39 -5.79
C ASN A 256 -13.92 -12.84 -4.81
N ARG A 257 -13.67 -11.54 -4.78
CA ARG A 257 -12.66 -10.93 -3.92
C ARG A 257 -13.14 -10.88 -2.48
N ILE A 258 -12.43 -11.58 -1.58
CA ILE A 258 -12.79 -11.69 -0.16
C ILE A 258 -11.87 -10.89 0.75
N PHE A 259 -10.68 -10.48 0.25
CA PHE A 259 -9.73 -9.66 1.00
C PHE A 259 -8.77 -8.93 0.05
N GLY A 260 -8.85 -7.60 0.00
CA GLY A 260 -8.04 -6.80 -0.92
C GLY A 260 -8.44 -6.94 -2.38
N CYS A 261 -7.68 -6.27 -3.26
CA CYS A 261 -7.89 -6.28 -4.70
C CYS A 261 -6.60 -5.83 -5.39
N ASP A 262 -6.18 -6.59 -6.40
CA ASP A 262 -4.96 -6.29 -7.18
C ASP A 262 -5.26 -5.89 -8.63
N ASP A 263 -6.52 -5.76 -9.04
CA ASP A 263 -6.91 -5.60 -10.45
C ASP A 263 -6.22 -4.42 -11.14
N CYS A 264 -6.04 -3.31 -10.43
CA CYS A 264 -5.32 -2.15 -10.97
C CYS A 264 -3.79 -2.37 -11.03
N LEU A 265 -3.25 -3.27 -10.21
CA LEU A 265 -1.84 -3.65 -10.22
C LEU A 265 -1.56 -4.72 -11.28
N ASP A 266 -2.42 -5.73 -11.39
CA ASP A 266 -2.25 -6.86 -12.33
C ASP A 266 -2.12 -6.41 -13.79
N VAL A 267 -2.73 -5.28 -14.16
CA VAL A 267 -2.68 -4.72 -15.53
C VAL A 267 -1.56 -3.70 -15.76
N CYS A 268 -0.80 -3.35 -14.72
CA CYS A 268 0.26 -2.36 -14.86
C CYS A 268 1.44 -2.94 -15.67
N PRO A 269 1.88 -2.29 -16.77
CA PRO A 269 2.95 -2.83 -17.60
C PRO A 269 4.28 -3.02 -16.85
N PHE A 270 4.53 -2.23 -15.82
CA PHE A 270 5.73 -2.36 -14.99
C PHE A 270 5.70 -3.62 -14.12
N ASN A 271 4.53 -4.14 -13.79
CA ASN A 271 4.38 -5.36 -13.01
C ASN A 271 4.66 -6.65 -13.82
N LEU A 272 4.64 -6.56 -15.15
CA LEU A 272 4.97 -7.70 -16.03
C LEU A 272 6.46 -8.07 -16.01
N ARG A 273 7.31 -7.20 -15.46
CA ARG A 273 8.77 -7.37 -15.40
C ARG A 273 9.28 -7.62 -13.98
N ALA A 274 8.38 -7.70 -13.01
CA ALA A 274 8.78 -7.91 -11.62
C ALA A 274 9.32 -9.33 -11.44
N ASP A 275 10.51 -9.44 -10.89
CA ASP A 275 11.09 -10.72 -10.47
C ASP A 275 10.40 -11.23 -9.20
N ALA A 276 10.34 -12.54 -9.03
CA ALA A 276 9.79 -13.14 -7.82
C ALA A 276 10.66 -12.80 -6.60
N THR A 277 9.99 -12.56 -5.45
CA THR A 277 10.68 -12.28 -4.19
C THR A 277 11.49 -13.49 -3.71
N ASN A 278 12.62 -13.21 -3.08
CA ASN A 278 13.43 -14.20 -2.37
C ASN A 278 13.05 -14.32 -0.87
N GLU A 279 12.04 -13.56 -0.40
CA GLU A 279 11.61 -13.56 0.99
C GLU A 279 10.72 -14.77 1.30
N PRO A 280 11.20 -15.76 2.09
CA PRO A 280 10.42 -16.96 2.37
C PRO A 280 9.11 -16.70 3.12
N ALA A 281 9.05 -15.62 3.89
CA ALA A 281 7.85 -15.25 4.62
C ALA A 281 6.68 -14.82 3.72
N PHE A 282 6.95 -14.44 2.46
CA PHE A 282 5.91 -14.03 1.50
C PHE A 282 5.45 -15.15 0.58
N VAL A 283 6.00 -16.36 0.75
CA VAL A 283 5.53 -17.55 0.02
C VAL A 283 4.06 -17.81 0.35
N PRO A 284 3.19 -17.94 -0.67
CA PRO A 284 1.77 -18.16 -0.44
C PRO A 284 1.48 -19.52 0.18
N THR A 285 0.39 -19.59 0.94
CA THR A 285 -0.14 -20.84 1.48
C THR A 285 -1.21 -21.42 0.55
N PRO A 286 -1.49 -22.74 0.61
CA PRO A 286 -2.60 -23.32 -0.14
C PRO A 286 -3.93 -22.62 0.10
N LEU A 287 -4.17 -22.18 1.35
CA LEU A 287 -5.39 -21.45 1.72
C LEU A 287 -5.47 -20.07 1.03
N THR A 288 -4.35 -19.35 0.93
CA THR A 288 -4.36 -18.00 0.35
C THR A 288 -4.40 -18.00 -1.17
N LEU A 289 -3.92 -19.09 -1.80
CA LEU A 289 -4.02 -19.29 -3.26
C LEU A 289 -5.39 -19.82 -3.71
N ALA A 290 -6.04 -20.63 -2.90
CA ALA A 290 -7.31 -21.29 -3.22
C ALA A 290 -8.26 -21.26 -2.02
N PRO A 291 -8.70 -20.07 -1.56
CA PRO A 291 -9.59 -19.97 -0.42
C PRO A 291 -10.99 -20.47 -0.78
N ASN A 292 -11.31 -21.71 -0.39
CA ASN A 292 -12.62 -22.32 -0.63
C ASN A 292 -13.70 -21.56 0.16
N LEU A 293 -14.70 -21.02 -0.56
CA LEU A 293 -15.73 -20.15 0.01
C LEU A 293 -16.63 -20.90 1.01
N ASP A 294 -16.99 -22.17 0.72
CA ASP A 294 -17.87 -22.95 1.61
C ASP A 294 -17.15 -23.33 2.90
N HIS A 295 -15.86 -23.62 2.82
CA HIS A 295 -15.04 -23.86 4.00
C HIS A 295 -14.92 -22.60 4.85
N LEU A 296 -14.60 -21.45 4.23
CA LEU A 296 -14.46 -20.19 4.94
C LEU A 296 -15.77 -19.66 5.53
N ALA A 297 -16.91 -19.95 4.89
CA ALA A 297 -18.22 -19.56 5.40
C ALA A 297 -18.53 -20.19 6.77
N GLN A 298 -17.90 -21.32 7.07
CA GLN A 298 -18.12 -22.08 8.32
C GLN A 298 -16.99 -21.87 9.35
N ILE A 299 -16.01 -21.00 9.07
CA ILE A 299 -14.86 -20.83 9.97
C ILE A 299 -15.31 -20.32 11.36
N SER A 300 -14.95 -21.04 12.42
CA SER A 300 -15.22 -20.61 13.79
C SER A 300 -14.35 -19.41 14.19
N GLU A 301 -14.70 -18.72 15.29
CA GLU A 301 -13.89 -17.63 15.81
C GLU A 301 -12.48 -18.10 16.22
N GLU A 302 -12.40 -19.29 16.81
CA GLU A 302 -11.13 -19.91 17.24
C GLU A 302 -10.26 -20.26 16.03
N ASN A 303 -10.84 -20.93 15.03
CA ASN A 303 -10.13 -21.29 13.81
C ASN A 303 -9.70 -20.06 13.00
N PHE A 304 -10.54 -19.00 12.95
CA PHE A 304 -10.14 -17.73 12.34
C PHE A 304 -8.90 -17.14 13.01
N LYS A 305 -8.91 -17.05 14.34
CA LYS A 305 -7.77 -16.50 15.11
C LYS A 305 -6.49 -17.31 14.91
N THR A 306 -6.61 -18.63 14.89
CA THR A 306 -5.46 -19.53 14.71
C THR A 306 -4.91 -19.45 13.30
N THR A 307 -5.79 -19.57 12.29
CA THR A 307 -5.41 -19.60 10.86
C THR A 307 -4.78 -18.29 10.41
N PHE A 308 -5.35 -17.15 10.84
CA PHE A 308 -4.92 -15.83 10.38
C PHE A 308 -4.09 -15.05 11.43
N LYS A 309 -3.55 -15.73 12.44
CA LYS A 309 -2.74 -15.11 13.52
C LYS A 309 -1.60 -14.24 12.98
N GLU A 310 -0.85 -14.75 12.02
CA GLU A 310 0.29 -14.09 11.39
C GLU A 310 0.01 -13.70 9.93
N SER A 311 -1.26 -13.43 9.60
CA SER A 311 -1.69 -13.02 8.26
C SER A 311 -2.33 -11.63 8.30
N PRO A 312 -2.13 -10.78 7.26
CA PRO A 312 -2.84 -9.51 7.13
C PRO A 312 -4.37 -9.66 7.15
N VAL A 313 -4.90 -10.83 6.76
CA VAL A 313 -6.34 -11.13 6.71
C VAL A 313 -7.04 -10.90 8.05
N LYS A 314 -6.32 -11.03 9.17
CA LYS A 314 -6.85 -10.71 10.52
C LYS A 314 -7.41 -9.28 10.64
N ARG A 315 -6.96 -8.34 9.78
CA ARG A 315 -7.43 -6.94 9.76
C ARG A 315 -8.91 -6.83 9.47
N ALA A 316 -9.45 -7.65 8.58
CA ALA A 316 -10.89 -7.69 8.27
C ALA A 316 -11.74 -8.14 9.47
N LYS A 317 -11.15 -8.84 10.44
CA LYS A 317 -11.84 -9.61 11.48
C LYS A 317 -12.71 -10.71 10.88
N ARG A 318 -13.11 -11.69 11.69
CA ARG A 318 -13.96 -12.80 11.22
C ARG A 318 -15.26 -12.30 10.60
N SER A 319 -15.95 -11.34 11.23
CA SER A 319 -17.22 -10.81 10.73
C SER A 319 -17.09 -10.18 9.33
N GLY A 320 -16.05 -9.40 9.09
CA GLY A 320 -15.79 -8.82 7.77
C GLY A 320 -15.44 -9.87 6.72
N LEU A 321 -14.60 -10.86 7.08
CA LEU A 321 -14.28 -11.96 6.17
C LEU A 321 -15.54 -12.76 5.80
N LEU A 322 -16.39 -13.12 6.78
CA LEU A 322 -17.63 -13.85 6.51
C LEU A 322 -18.61 -13.06 5.65
N ARG A 323 -18.73 -11.74 5.86
CA ARG A 323 -19.50 -10.86 4.97
C ARG A 323 -18.99 -10.94 3.53
N ASN A 324 -17.69 -10.80 3.33
CA ASN A 324 -17.07 -10.83 2.00
C ASN A 324 -17.20 -12.20 1.32
N VAL A 325 -17.05 -13.28 2.08
CA VAL A 325 -17.28 -14.67 1.62
C VAL A 325 -18.75 -14.84 1.18
N GLY A 326 -19.71 -14.35 1.97
CA GLY A 326 -21.13 -14.39 1.60
C GLY A 326 -21.42 -13.67 0.29
N ILE A 327 -20.86 -12.47 0.08
CA ILE A 327 -20.96 -11.72 -1.17
C ILE A 327 -20.37 -12.54 -2.35
N ALA A 328 -19.18 -13.11 -2.17
CA ALA A 328 -18.56 -13.92 -3.21
C ALA A 328 -19.39 -15.16 -3.57
N GLN A 329 -20.02 -15.82 -2.60
CA GLN A 329 -20.96 -16.92 -2.82
C GLN A 329 -22.23 -16.46 -3.56
N GLU A 330 -22.79 -15.30 -3.21
CA GLU A 330 -23.93 -14.71 -3.93
C GLU A 330 -23.59 -14.45 -5.39
N ASN A 331 -22.45 -13.83 -5.66
CA ASN A 331 -21.97 -13.54 -7.00
C ASN A 331 -21.76 -14.83 -7.81
N HIS A 332 -21.18 -15.85 -7.19
CA HIS A 332 -21.00 -17.15 -7.84
C HIS A 332 -22.34 -17.79 -8.23
N ARG A 333 -23.34 -17.79 -7.33
CA ARG A 333 -24.69 -18.34 -7.64
C ARG A 333 -25.37 -17.58 -8.78
N ARG A 334 -25.24 -16.25 -8.85
CA ARG A 334 -25.79 -15.45 -9.96
C ARG A 334 -25.17 -15.81 -11.30
N GLN A 335 -23.85 -16.09 -11.34
CA GLN A 335 -23.17 -16.49 -12.57
C GLN A 335 -23.54 -17.91 -13.04
N THR A 336 -23.78 -18.83 -12.12
CA THR A 336 -24.13 -20.22 -12.44
C THR A 336 -25.62 -20.41 -12.69
N GLY A 337 -26.49 -19.73 -11.94
CA GLY A 337 -27.96 -19.79 -12.09
C GLY A 337 -28.48 -19.12 -13.37
N GLY A 338 -27.77 -18.12 -13.94
CA GLY A 338 -28.13 -17.51 -15.23
C GLY A 338 -27.79 -18.33 -16.47
N ARG A 339 -27.10 -19.47 -16.31
CA ARG A 339 -26.79 -20.42 -17.43
C ARG A 339 -27.77 -21.58 -17.54
N ALA A 340 -28.78 -21.65 -16.67
CA ALA A 340 -29.74 -22.74 -16.61
C ALA A 340 -31.13 -22.37 -17.18
N SER A 341 -31.26 -21.25 -17.94
CA SER A 341 -32.52 -20.84 -18.61
C SER A 341 -32.32 -20.68 -20.12
#